data_d89093267a0b9c8e5d3ab55c4ee531fc
#
_entry.id   d89093267a0b9c8e5d3ab55c4ee531fc
#
_cell.length_a   1.000
_cell.length_b   1.000
_cell.length_c   1.000
_cell.angle_alpha   90.00
_cell.angle_beta   90.00
_cell.angle_gamma   90.00
#
_symmetry.space_group_name_H-M   'P 1'
#
loop_
_entity.id
_entity.type
_entity.pdbx_description
1 polymer ?
#
loop_
_entity_poly.entity_id
_entity_poly.type
_entity_poly.pdbx_seq_one_letter_code
_entity_poly.pdbx_strand_id
1 'polypeptide(L)'
;MNILVIGGGGREHAIVRKLKENPKVETIYCIPGNGGIAADAVCVAEIGAKDIPAQVAFAKAHDIGFAVVAPDDPLVMGAVDALEAAGIPCFGPNANAAIIEGSKVFSKELMKKYAIPTADYRVFTDAAAAMDYVKTCPLPVVVKADGLALGKGVLIAETREDAVSAVETIMLNRAFGSSGSRVVVEEFLTGPEVSVLAFTDGNTVVPMVSSMDHKRAYDDDKGLNTGGMGTVAPNPYYTDDIARVCMKTIFLPTVRAMNAEGRTFRGCLYFGLMLTPNGPKVIEYNCRFGDPETQVVLPLLESDLLTIMRACRNGTLADTEVKFSDGAACCVIMASSGYPEHYEKGFAITMPAETAANTYVAGAKRENDRLLTSGGRVLGVTATAADLKSAVEKAYERVESVQFENAFYRRDIGRRALEALKK
;
A
#
# COMPACT_ATOMS: atom_id res chain seq x y z
N MET A 1 6.87 -8.84 25.32
CA MET A 1 5.55 -8.24 24.99
C MET A 1 5.00 -8.93 23.77
N ASN A 2 3.73 -9.36 23.81
CA ASN A 2 3.05 -9.94 22.67
C ASN A 2 2.50 -8.85 21.75
N ILE A 3 2.65 -9.05 20.43
CA ILE A 3 2.16 -8.15 19.39
C ILE A 3 1.15 -8.88 18.52
N LEU A 4 0.10 -8.17 18.12
CA LEU A 4 -0.87 -8.65 17.12
C LEU A 4 -0.69 -7.85 15.82
N VAL A 5 -0.51 -8.54 14.70
CA VAL A 5 -0.54 -7.95 13.36
C VAL A 5 -1.79 -8.45 12.64
N ILE A 6 -2.65 -7.54 12.19
CA ILE A 6 -3.83 -7.88 11.39
C ILE A 6 -3.48 -7.79 9.93
N GLY A 7 -3.79 -8.84 9.18
CA GLY A 7 -3.53 -8.99 7.75
C GLY A 7 -2.78 -10.27 7.40
N GLY A 8 -2.49 -10.50 6.13
CA GLY A 8 -1.84 -11.73 5.67
C GLY A 8 -1.19 -11.60 4.29
N GLY A 9 -0.78 -10.39 3.90
CA GLY A 9 -0.08 -10.11 2.65
C GLY A 9 1.44 -9.98 2.81
N GLY A 10 2.10 -9.60 1.72
CA GLY A 10 3.55 -9.37 1.72
C GLY A 10 3.94 -8.18 2.59
N ARG A 11 3.11 -7.15 2.64
CA ARG A 11 3.25 -6.00 3.54
C ARG A 11 3.27 -6.45 5.01
N GLU A 12 2.32 -7.27 5.43
CA GLU A 12 2.25 -7.78 6.80
C GLU A 12 3.46 -8.64 7.12
N HIS A 13 3.93 -9.45 6.17
CA HIS A 13 5.15 -10.24 6.35
C HIS A 13 6.39 -9.35 6.57
N ALA A 14 6.52 -8.25 5.83
CA ALA A 14 7.61 -7.30 6.03
C ALA A 14 7.52 -6.60 7.39
N ILE A 15 6.30 -6.22 7.82
CA ILE A 15 6.07 -5.64 9.15
C ILE A 15 6.42 -6.63 10.25
N VAL A 16 5.98 -7.89 10.15
CA VAL A 16 6.28 -8.95 11.12
C VAL A 16 7.79 -9.13 11.27
N ARG A 17 8.53 -9.25 10.16
CA ARG A 17 9.99 -9.41 10.21
C ARG A 17 10.68 -8.22 10.85
N LYS A 18 10.24 -7.00 10.53
CA LYS A 18 10.83 -5.78 11.09
C LYS A 18 10.52 -5.63 12.58
N LEU A 19 9.33 -5.98 13.03
CA LEU A 19 8.98 -5.99 14.46
C LEU A 19 9.76 -7.04 15.26
N LYS A 20 10.08 -8.18 14.64
CA LYS A 20 10.85 -9.27 15.25
C LYS A 20 12.30 -8.87 15.59
N GLU A 21 12.84 -7.82 14.95
CA GLU A 21 14.18 -7.31 15.26
C GLU A 21 14.27 -6.70 16.67
N ASN A 22 13.14 -6.27 17.27
CA ASN A 22 13.11 -5.68 18.60
C ASN A 22 13.17 -6.77 19.68
N PRO A 23 14.20 -6.79 20.57
CA PRO A 23 14.37 -7.85 21.57
C PRO A 23 13.29 -7.86 22.67
N LYS A 24 12.47 -6.81 22.78
CA LYS A 24 11.34 -6.76 23.72
C LYS A 24 10.06 -7.42 23.17
N VAL A 25 10.07 -7.80 21.90
CA VAL A 25 8.99 -8.56 21.26
C VAL A 25 9.19 -10.03 21.58
N GLU A 26 8.23 -10.63 22.28
CA GLU A 26 8.28 -12.04 22.69
C GLU A 26 7.59 -12.92 21.66
N THR A 27 6.31 -12.62 21.39
CA THR A 27 5.51 -13.36 20.43
C THR A 27 4.80 -12.39 19.49
N ILE A 28 4.84 -12.67 18.20
CA ILE A 28 4.00 -11.99 17.22
C ILE A 28 2.92 -12.96 16.79
N TYR A 29 1.65 -12.54 16.95
CA TYR A 29 0.49 -13.20 16.38
C TYR A 29 0.08 -12.48 15.11
N CYS A 30 -0.33 -13.20 14.07
CA CYS A 30 -0.78 -12.61 12.81
C CYS A 30 -2.16 -13.16 12.43
N ILE A 31 -3.14 -12.30 12.19
CA ILE A 31 -4.53 -12.64 11.87
C ILE A 31 -4.90 -12.16 10.47
N PRO A 32 -5.23 -13.05 9.53
CA PRO A 32 -5.08 -14.50 9.59
C PRO A 32 -3.64 -14.99 9.37
N GLY A 33 -2.73 -14.12 8.89
CA GLY A 33 -1.40 -14.49 8.44
C GLY A 33 -1.40 -15.23 7.10
N ASN A 34 -0.26 -15.85 6.76
CA ASN A 34 -0.09 -16.69 5.56
C ASN A 34 0.99 -17.74 5.77
N GLY A 35 1.23 -18.61 4.77
CA GLY A 35 2.18 -19.71 4.89
C GLY A 35 3.65 -19.29 5.07
N GLY A 36 4.03 -18.08 4.68
CA GLY A 36 5.38 -17.54 4.92
C GLY A 36 5.49 -16.86 6.27
N ILE A 37 4.50 -16.09 6.67
CA ILE A 37 4.43 -15.44 8.00
C ILE A 37 4.51 -16.49 9.11
N ALA A 38 3.99 -17.68 8.88
CA ALA A 38 4.04 -18.81 9.83
C ALA A 38 5.47 -19.26 10.21
N ALA A 39 6.51 -18.85 9.47
CA ALA A 39 7.91 -19.06 9.83
C ALA A 39 8.44 -18.02 10.83
N ASP A 40 7.78 -16.86 10.93
CA ASP A 40 8.23 -15.71 11.69
C ASP A 40 7.28 -15.33 12.83
N ALA A 41 6.02 -15.77 12.79
CA ALA A 41 4.96 -15.44 13.73
C ALA A 41 3.96 -16.60 13.89
N VAL A 42 3.12 -16.52 14.91
CA VAL A 42 2.00 -17.46 15.13
C VAL A 42 0.81 -16.97 14.30
N CYS A 43 0.47 -17.68 13.23
CA CYS A 43 -0.69 -17.38 12.41
C CYS A 43 -1.98 -17.94 13.03
N VAL A 44 -3.05 -17.12 13.05
CA VAL A 44 -4.38 -17.47 13.58
C VAL A 44 -5.35 -17.48 12.40
N ALA A 45 -5.25 -18.52 11.59
CA ALA A 45 -5.91 -18.62 10.29
C ALA A 45 -7.44 -18.72 10.36
N GLU A 46 -7.99 -19.12 11.51
CA GLU A 46 -9.42 -19.26 11.78
C GLU A 46 -10.14 -17.91 11.97
N ILE A 47 -9.40 -16.84 12.25
CA ILE A 47 -9.97 -15.51 12.39
C ILE A 47 -9.67 -14.67 11.14
N GLY A 48 -10.70 -14.14 10.52
CA GLY A 48 -10.56 -13.29 9.35
C GLY A 48 -10.06 -11.88 9.67
N ALA A 49 -9.39 -11.23 8.70
CA ALA A 49 -8.92 -9.85 8.86
C ALA A 49 -10.05 -8.82 9.09
N LYS A 50 -11.29 -9.17 8.76
CA LYS A 50 -12.49 -8.32 8.96
C LYS A 50 -13.34 -8.73 10.17
N ASP A 51 -12.98 -9.79 10.88
CA ASP A 51 -13.70 -10.25 12.06
C ASP A 51 -13.22 -9.53 13.32
N ILE A 52 -13.59 -8.24 13.42
CA ILE A 52 -13.15 -7.36 14.50
C ILE A 52 -13.52 -7.89 15.89
N PRO A 53 -14.76 -8.43 16.14
CA PRO A 53 -15.08 -8.98 17.45
C PRO A 53 -14.19 -10.13 17.87
N ALA A 54 -13.88 -11.06 16.93
CA ALA A 54 -12.97 -12.19 17.22
C ALA A 54 -11.52 -11.72 17.44
N GLN A 55 -11.05 -10.72 16.70
CA GLN A 55 -9.73 -10.11 16.91
C GLN A 55 -9.59 -9.49 18.31
N VAL A 56 -10.60 -8.76 18.77
CA VAL A 56 -10.62 -8.16 20.11
C VAL A 56 -10.64 -9.24 21.20
N ALA A 57 -11.45 -10.28 21.02
CA ALA A 57 -11.51 -11.40 21.96
C ALA A 57 -10.16 -12.15 22.05
N PHE A 58 -9.55 -12.41 20.88
CA PHE A 58 -8.22 -13.03 20.78
C PHE A 58 -7.16 -12.18 21.49
N ALA A 59 -7.14 -10.87 21.21
CA ALA A 59 -6.14 -9.97 21.77
C ALA A 59 -6.19 -9.91 23.31
N LYS A 60 -7.40 -9.95 23.91
CA LYS A 60 -7.58 -10.04 25.36
C LYS A 60 -7.11 -11.37 25.93
N ALA A 61 -7.42 -12.47 25.25
CA ALA A 61 -7.08 -13.82 25.71
C ALA A 61 -5.56 -14.14 25.64
N HIS A 62 -4.80 -13.39 24.84
CA HIS A 62 -3.38 -13.63 24.59
C HIS A 62 -2.47 -12.51 25.09
N ASP A 63 -2.96 -11.64 26.00
CA ASP A 63 -2.20 -10.55 26.61
C ASP A 63 -1.46 -9.68 25.59
N ILE A 64 -2.17 -9.29 24.53
CA ILE A 64 -1.58 -8.44 23.47
C ILE A 64 -1.30 -7.05 24.04
N GLY A 65 -0.03 -6.68 24.06
CA GLY A 65 0.43 -5.38 24.52
C GLY A 65 0.45 -4.27 23.47
N PHE A 66 0.39 -4.64 22.17
CA PHE A 66 0.35 -3.71 21.06
C PHE A 66 -0.21 -4.39 19.80
N ALA A 67 -1.05 -3.68 19.04
CA ALA A 67 -1.60 -4.20 17.78
C ALA A 67 -1.21 -3.31 16.60
N VAL A 68 -1.03 -3.92 15.42
CA VAL A 68 -0.81 -3.26 14.13
C VAL A 68 -1.92 -3.65 13.19
N VAL A 69 -2.76 -2.70 12.79
CA VAL A 69 -3.82 -2.92 11.81
C VAL A 69 -3.29 -2.49 10.44
N ALA A 70 -2.90 -3.47 9.62
CA ALA A 70 -2.17 -3.20 8.40
C ALA A 70 -3.03 -3.01 7.13
N PRO A 71 -4.15 -3.74 6.92
CA PRO A 71 -4.98 -3.57 5.71
C PRO A 71 -5.99 -2.42 5.85
N ASP A 72 -6.42 -1.91 4.71
CA ASP A 72 -7.40 -0.81 4.57
C ASP A 72 -8.81 -1.17 5.10
N ASP A 73 -9.36 -2.31 4.69
CA ASP A 73 -10.70 -2.72 5.09
C ASP A 73 -10.92 -2.69 6.61
N PRO A 74 -10.12 -3.41 7.46
CA PRO A 74 -10.30 -3.37 8.91
C PRO A 74 -10.07 -1.98 9.51
N LEU A 75 -9.20 -1.13 8.93
CA LEU A 75 -9.03 0.25 9.37
C LEU A 75 -10.30 1.06 9.16
N VAL A 76 -10.88 1.00 7.97
CA VAL A 76 -12.14 1.70 7.64
C VAL A 76 -13.31 1.15 8.44
N MET A 77 -13.30 -0.15 8.76
CA MET A 77 -14.32 -0.81 9.60
C MET A 77 -14.20 -0.51 11.10
N GLY A 78 -13.11 0.13 11.56
CA GLY A 78 -12.94 0.54 12.96
C GLY A 78 -12.24 -0.50 13.85
N ALA A 79 -11.37 -1.34 13.30
CA ALA A 79 -10.60 -2.30 14.08
C ALA A 79 -9.73 -1.62 15.15
N VAL A 80 -9.10 -0.47 14.83
CA VAL A 80 -8.33 0.33 15.79
C VAL A 80 -9.22 0.82 16.91
N ASP A 81 -10.39 1.38 16.58
CA ASP A 81 -11.35 1.89 17.57
C ASP A 81 -11.79 0.79 18.55
N ALA A 82 -12.09 -0.40 18.03
CA ALA A 82 -12.53 -1.53 18.84
C ALA A 82 -11.42 -2.10 19.74
N LEU A 83 -10.20 -2.21 19.24
CA LEU A 83 -9.05 -2.68 20.02
C LEU A 83 -8.67 -1.66 21.10
N GLU A 84 -8.63 -0.37 20.79
CA GLU A 84 -8.32 0.68 21.77
C GLU A 84 -9.41 0.80 22.85
N ALA A 85 -10.69 0.67 22.49
CA ALA A 85 -11.79 0.59 23.45
C ALA A 85 -11.67 -0.62 24.39
N ALA A 86 -11.00 -1.68 23.94
CA ALA A 86 -10.68 -2.87 24.72
C ALA A 86 -9.39 -2.73 25.56
N GLY A 87 -8.72 -1.56 25.53
CA GLY A 87 -7.48 -1.27 26.24
C GLY A 87 -6.21 -1.73 25.54
N ILE A 88 -6.28 -2.09 24.26
CA ILE A 88 -5.13 -2.57 23.47
C ILE A 88 -4.60 -1.44 22.60
N PRO A 89 -3.39 -0.91 22.87
CA PRO A 89 -2.79 0.15 22.08
C PRO A 89 -2.56 -0.29 20.63
N CYS A 90 -2.88 0.57 19.65
CA CYS A 90 -2.78 0.23 18.24
C CYS A 90 -1.89 1.19 17.45
N PHE A 91 -1.28 0.66 16.37
CA PHE A 91 -0.78 1.44 15.25
C PHE A 91 -1.75 1.33 14.07
N GLY A 92 -2.20 2.48 13.59
CA GLY A 92 -3.15 2.67 12.51
C GLY A 92 -4.13 3.79 12.86
N PRO A 93 -4.74 4.44 11.85
CA PRO A 93 -5.77 5.44 12.08
C PRO A 93 -7.06 4.79 12.58
N ASN A 94 -7.83 5.53 13.36
CA ASN A 94 -9.21 5.18 13.67
C ASN A 94 -10.09 5.29 12.39
N ALA A 95 -11.30 4.72 12.42
CA ALA A 95 -12.21 4.73 11.27
C ALA A 95 -12.53 6.14 10.77
N ASN A 96 -12.63 7.10 11.70
CA ASN A 96 -12.89 8.49 11.37
C ASN A 96 -11.78 9.13 10.51
N ALA A 97 -10.52 8.77 10.74
CA ALA A 97 -9.37 9.24 9.96
C ALA A 97 -9.10 8.35 8.73
N ALA A 98 -9.39 7.05 8.80
CA ALA A 98 -9.21 6.11 7.68
C ALA A 98 -10.09 6.46 6.45
N ILE A 99 -11.10 7.30 6.61
CA ILE A 99 -11.94 7.81 5.52
C ILE A 99 -11.12 8.47 4.41
N ILE A 100 -9.91 8.96 4.69
CA ILE A 100 -9.04 9.57 3.67
C ILE A 100 -8.69 8.59 2.54
N GLU A 101 -8.69 7.27 2.80
CA GLU A 101 -8.64 6.20 1.79
C GLU A 101 -10.04 5.66 1.50
N GLY A 102 -10.88 5.55 2.53
CA GLY A 102 -12.22 4.96 2.46
C GLY A 102 -13.20 5.72 1.56
N SER A 103 -12.95 7.00 1.26
CA SER A 103 -13.73 7.80 0.32
C SER A 103 -12.84 8.71 -0.51
N LYS A 104 -12.82 8.47 -1.82
CA LYS A 104 -12.10 9.35 -2.78
C LYS A 104 -12.77 10.72 -2.89
N VAL A 105 -14.08 10.77 -2.76
CA VAL A 105 -14.85 12.03 -2.70
C VAL A 105 -14.38 12.86 -1.51
N PHE A 106 -14.33 12.26 -0.31
CA PHE A 106 -13.84 12.97 0.88
C PHE A 106 -12.42 13.52 0.68
N SER A 107 -11.49 12.70 0.19
CA SER A 107 -10.11 13.15 -0.01
C SER A 107 -9.98 14.26 -1.05
N LYS A 108 -10.78 14.22 -2.13
CA LYS A 108 -10.83 15.30 -3.13
C LYS A 108 -11.41 16.60 -2.56
N GLU A 109 -12.50 16.51 -1.82
CA GLU A 109 -13.10 17.69 -1.17
C GLU A 109 -12.16 18.28 -0.11
N LEU A 110 -11.46 17.43 0.68
CA LEU A 110 -10.43 17.85 1.62
C LEU A 110 -9.32 18.63 0.90
N MET A 111 -8.76 18.04 -0.16
CA MET A 111 -7.67 18.67 -0.92
C MET A 111 -8.10 20.01 -1.52
N LYS A 112 -9.30 20.09 -2.08
CA LYS A 112 -9.86 21.33 -2.62
C LYS A 112 -10.06 22.39 -1.54
N LYS A 113 -10.65 22.00 -0.39
CA LYS A 113 -10.93 22.91 0.73
C LYS A 113 -9.67 23.53 1.32
N TYR A 114 -8.59 22.76 1.40
CA TYR A 114 -7.33 23.19 2.00
C TYR A 114 -6.22 23.51 1.00
N ALA A 115 -6.58 23.68 -0.28
CA ALA A 115 -5.67 24.04 -1.38
C ALA A 115 -4.46 23.10 -1.51
N ILE A 116 -4.65 21.79 -1.26
CA ILE A 116 -3.64 20.76 -1.47
C ILE A 116 -3.63 20.40 -2.96
N PRO A 117 -2.47 20.40 -3.64
CA PRO A 117 -2.40 20.15 -5.08
C PRO A 117 -2.88 18.74 -5.46
N THR A 118 -3.86 18.67 -6.34
CA THR A 118 -4.39 17.42 -6.92
C THR A 118 -4.95 17.69 -8.32
N ALA A 119 -5.33 16.63 -9.04
CA ALA A 119 -6.01 16.74 -10.33
C ALA A 119 -7.36 17.46 -10.20
N ASP A 120 -7.73 18.24 -11.20
CA ASP A 120 -9.08 18.78 -11.31
C ASP A 120 -10.08 17.63 -11.37
N TYR A 121 -11.25 17.80 -10.73
CA TYR A 121 -12.21 16.72 -10.61
C TYR A 121 -13.65 17.19 -10.55
N ARG A 122 -14.56 16.26 -10.85
CA ARG A 122 -16.00 16.40 -10.57
C ARG A 122 -16.53 15.11 -9.93
N VAL A 123 -17.52 15.29 -9.06
CA VAL A 123 -18.20 14.18 -8.37
C VAL A 123 -19.60 14.04 -8.94
N PHE A 124 -20.03 12.79 -9.21
CA PHE A 124 -21.37 12.48 -9.68
C PHE A 124 -21.99 11.40 -8.81
N THR A 125 -23.25 11.63 -8.45
CA THR A 125 -24.15 10.68 -7.77
C THR A 125 -25.20 10.11 -8.70
N ASP A 126 -25.33 10.69 -9.90
CA ASP A 126 -26.25 10.27 -10.97
C ASP A 126 -25.44 9.81 -12.18
N ALA A 127 -25.75 8.60 -12.67
CA ALA A 127 -25.01 8.00 -13.78
C ALA A 127 -25.25 8.73 -15.11
N ALA A 128 -26.48 9.22 -15.37
CA ALA A 128 -26.77 9.94 -16.59
C ALA A 128 -26.00 11.26 -16.67
N ALA A 129 -25.95 12.01 -15.57
CA ALA A 129 -25.17 13.24 -15.48
C ALA A 129 -23.67 12.97 -15.64
N ALA A 130 -23.14 11.87 -15.06
CA ALA A 130 -21.75 11.46 -15.25
C ALA A 130 -21.45 11.13 -16.72
N MET A 131 -22.30 10.32 -17.36
CA MET A 131 -22.17 9.97 -18.78
C MET A 131 -22.23 11.19 -19.70
N ASP A 132 -23.12 12.14 -19.45
CA ASP A 132 -23.21 13.37 -20.24
C ASP A 132 -21.95 14.23 -20.08
N TYR A 133 -21.38 14.28 -18.89
CA TYR A 133 -20.12 15.00 -18.66
C TYR A 133 -18.95 14.35 -19.40
N VAL A 134 -18.77 13.02 -19.29
CA VAL A 134 -17.63 12.34 -19.92
C VAL A 134 -17.68 12.34 -21.44
N LYS A 135 -18.85 12.56 -22.06
CA LYS A 135 -18.99 12.76 -23.51
C LYS A 135 -18.33 14.06 -24.00
N THR A 136 -18.11 15.05 -23.13
CA THR A 136 -17.63 16.38 -23.50
C THR A 136 -16.33 16.82 -22.80
N CYS A 137 -15.95 16.16 -21.70
CA CYS A 137 -14.74 16.52 -20.94
C CYS A 137 -13.46 16.29 -21.78
N PRO A 138 -12.32 16.90 -21.42
CA PRO A 138 -11.02 16.58 -22.04
C PRO A 138 -10.66 15.10 -21.89
N LEU A 139 -9.93 14.55 -22.87
CA LEU A 139 -9.38 13.18 -22.85
C LEU A 139 -7.84 13.23 -22.89
N PRO A 140 -7.15 12.24 -22.32
CA PRO A 140 -7.69 11.15 -21.50
C PRO A 140 -8.34 11.65 -20.20
N VAL A 141 -9.22 10.82 -19.61
CA VAL A 141 -9.90 11.11 -18.34
C VAL A 141 -9.84 9.92 -17.40
N VAL A 142 -9.82 10.15 -16.10
CA VAL A 142 -9.81 9.09 -15.09
C VAL A 142 -11.16 9.03 -14.39
N VAL A 143 -11.79 7.86 -14.39
CA VAL A 143 -13.06 7.60 -13.69
C VAL A 143 -12.80 6.67 -12.52
N LYS A 144 -13.11 7.12 -11.31
CA LYS A 144 -12.82 6.39 -10.06
C LYS A 144 -14.09 6.10 -9.28
N ALA A 145 -14.27 4.87 -8.82
CA ALA A 145 -15.26 4.52 -7.80
C ALA A 145 -14.88 5.17 -6.46
N ASP A 146 -15.88 5.62 -5.67
CA ASP A 146 -15.63 6.40 -4.46
C ASP A 146 -15.01 5.59 -3.30
N GLY A 147 -15.40 4.35 -3.09
CA GLY A 147 -14.94 3.55 -1.94
C GLY A 147 -13.68 2.72 -2.19
N LEU A 148 -13.39 1.82 -1.25
CA LEU A 148 -12.37 0.79 -1.42
C LEU A 148 -12.76 -0.14 -2.56
N ALA A 149 -11.84 -0.37 -3.50
CA ALA A 149 -12.07 -1.20 -4.69
C ALA A 149 -10.83 -2.03 -5.05
N LEU A 150 -9.95 -2.31 -4.08
CA LEU A 150 -8.75 -3.14 -4.22
C LEU A 150 -7.84 -2.69 -5.40
N GLY A 151 -7.75 -1.38 -5.66
CA GLY A 151 -6.99 -0.82 -6.78
C GLY A 151 -7.63 -0.99 -8.16
N LYS A 152 -8.79 -1.68 -8.25
CA LYS A 152 -9.48 -1.96 -9.52
C LYS A 152 -10.53 -0.92 -9.90
N GLY A 153 -10.91 -0.05 -8.97
CA GLY A 153 -11.94 0.99 -9.17
C GLY A 153 -11.43 2.26 -9.85
N VAL A 154 -10.28 2.23 -10.53
CA VAL A 154 -9.69 3.34 -11.26
C VAL A 154 -9.58 2.95 -12.73
N LEU A 155 -10.34 3.62 -13.58
CA LEU A 155 -10.42 3.35 -15.02
C LEU A 155 -9.95 4.59 -15.78
N ILE A 156 -8.91 4.41 -16.60
CA ILE A 156 -8.39 5.45 -17.49
C ILE A 156 -9.09 5.27 -18.83
N ALA A 157 -9.73 6.32 -19.30
CA ALA A 157 -10.45 6.33 -20.57
C ALA A 157 -9.72 7.22 -21.58
N GLU A 158 -9.30 6.65 -22.68
CA GLU A 158 -8.63 7.35 -23.77
C GLU A 158 -9.62 7.81 -24.84
N THR A 159 -10.78 7.14 -24.94
CA THR A 159 -11.86 7.45 -25.87
C THR A 159 -13.16 7.82 -25.12
N ARG A 160 -14.11 8.39 -25.84
CA ARG A 160 -15.46 8.72 -25.32
C ARG A 160 -16.21 7.46 -24.92
N GLU A 161 -16.10 6.45 -25.74
CA GLU A 161 -16.72 5.15 -25.55
C GLU A 161 -16.19 4.48 -24.27
N ASP A 162 -14.85 4.51 -24.06
CA ASP A 162 -14.23 4.00 -22.83
C ASP A 162 -14.71 4.77 -21.59
N ALA A 163 -14.83 6.10 -21.69
CA ALA A 163 -15.26 6.93 -20.58
C ALA A 163 -16.71 6.65 -20.18
N VAL A 164 -17.62 6.48 -21.15
CA VAL A 164 -19.00 6.08 -20.90
C VAL A 164 -19.07 4.67 -20.31
N SER A 165 -18.33 3.71 -20.88
CA SER A 165 -18.24 2.33 -20.38
C SER A 165 -17.70 2.26 -18.95
N ALA A 166 -16.73 3.13 -18.60
CA ALA A 166 -16.21 3.22 -17.24
C ALA A 166 -17.28 3.66 -16.23
N VAL A 167 -18.09 4.68 -16.56
CA VAL A 167 -19.22 5.12 -15.73
C VAL A 167 -20.25 4.01 -15.60
N GLU A 168 -20.64 3.35 -16.71
CA GLU A 168 -21.57 2.22 -16.70
C GLU A 168 -21.09 1.08 -15.81
N THR A 169 -19.83 0.70 -15.95
CA THR A 169 -19.20 -0.37 -15.15
C THR A 169 -19.28 -0.06 -13.66
N ILE A 170 -18.96 1.18 -13.27
CA ILE A 170 -18.92 1.57 -11.86
C ILE A 170 -20.33 1.77 -11.30
N MET A 171 -21.17 2.59 -11.94
CA MET A 171 -22.43 3.06 -11.38
C MET A 171 -23.63 2.17 -11.71
N LEU A 172 -23.73 1.66 -12.94
CA LEU A 172 -24.90 0.88 -13.38
C LEU A 172 -24.69 -0.61 -13.10
N ASN A 173 -23.56 -1.17 -13.51
CA ASN A 173 -23.26 -2.59 -13.31
C ASN A 173 -22.82 -2.89 -11.88
N ARG A 174 -22.53 -1.84 -11.07
CA ARG A 174 -22.10 -1.95 -9.67
C ARG A 174 -20.96 -2.94 -9.46
N ALA A 175 -20.00 -2.96 -10.40
CA ALA A 175 -18.85 -3.88 -10.36
C ALA A 175 -18.05 -3.80 -9.05
N PHE A 176 -18.16 -2.68 -8.32
CA PHE A 176 -17.50 -2.43 -7.03
C PHE A 176 -18.49 -2.28 -5.85
N GLY A 177 -19.67 -2.87 -5.97
CA GLY A 177 -20.70 -2.85 -4.92
C GLY A 177 -21.09 -1.43 -4.51
N SER A 178 -21.15 -1.16 -3.20
CA SER A 178 -21.50 0.18 -2.66
C SER A 178 -20.51 1.27 -3.02
N SER A 179 -19.24 0.94 -3.28
CA SER A 179 -18.20 1.89 -3.72
C SER A 179 -18.53 2.53 -5.07
N GLY A 180 -19.39 1.91 -5.90
CA GLY A 180 -19.86 2.45 -7.16
C GLY A 180 -21.08 3.37 -7.07
N SER A 181 -21.57 3.71 -5.87
CA SER A 181 -22.71 4.62 -5.72
C SER A 181 -22.40 6.06 -6.14
N ARG A 182 -21.14 6.44 -6.15
CA ARG A 182 -20.60 7.74 -6.61
C ARG A 182 -19.37 7.51 -7.46
N VAL A 183 -19.13 8.40 -8.42
CA VAL A 183 -17.88 8.43 -9.18
C VAL A 183 -17.19 9.78 -9.06
N VAL A 184 -15.86 9.73 -9.07
CA VAL A 184 -15.02 10.89 -9.26
C VAL A 184 -14.43 10.83 -10.66
N VAL A 185 -14.67 11.86 -11.45
CA VAL A 185 -14.11 12.02 -12.79
C VAL A 185 -13.01 13.06 -12.70
N GLU A 186 -11.78 12.67 -13.04
CA GLU A 186 -10.57 13.47 -12.81
C GLU A 186 -9.81 13.75 -14.10
N GLU A 187 -9.13 14.89 -14.13
CA GLU A 187 -8.06 15.20 -15.09
C GLU A 187 -7.01 14.08 -15.11
N PHE A 188 -6.61 13.64 -16.29
CA PHE A 188 -5.49 12.71 -16.43
C PHE A 188 -4.16 13.46 -16.26
N LEU A 189 -3.46 13.16 -15.17
CA LEU A 189 -2.14 13.74 -14.89
C LEU A 189 -1.05 12.98 -15.62
N THR A 190 -0.02 13.70 -16.05
CA THR A 190 1.17 13.14 -16.72
C THR A 190 2.44 13.50 -15.96
N GLY A 191 3.37 12.56 -15.88
CA GLY A 191 4.66 12.70 -15.22
C GLY A 191 5.12 11.39 -14.56
N PRO A 192 6.25 11.38 -13.90
CA PRO A 192 6.67 10.25 -13.06
C PRO A 192 5.76 10.11 -11.84
N GLU A 193 5.33 8.87 -11.57
CA GLU A 193 4.65 8.54 -10.30
C GLU A 193 5.68 8.30 -9.20
N VAL A 194 5.33 8.73 -7.99
CA VAL A 194 6.12 8.54 -6.78
C VAL A 194 5.21 8.13 -5.64
N SER A 195 5.62 7.09 -4.92
CA SER A 195 5.01 6.70 -3.65
C SER A 195 5.87 7.20 -2.50
N VAL A 196 5.27 7.98 -1.58
CA VAL A 196 5.91 8.40 -0.34
C VAL A 196 5.02 7.98 0.83
N LEU A 197 5.53 7.07 1.64
CA LEU A 197 4.92 6.70 2.90
C LEU A 197 5.45 7.65 3.98
N ALA A 198 4.63 8.03 4.94
CA ALA A 198 5.06 8.85 6.05
C ALA A 198 4.49 8.34 7.37
N PHE A 199 5.32 8.31 8.40
CA PHE A 199 4.85 8.19 9.78
C PHE A 199 4.25 9.53 10.23
N THR A 200 3.14 9.48 10.95
CA THR A 200 2.58 10.68 11.58
C THR A 200 1.88 10.35 12.88
N ASP A 201 1.98 11.26 13.82
CA ASP A 201 1.27 11.25 15.10
C ASP A 201 0.08 12.23 15.14
N GLY A 202 -0.23 12.84 14.00
CA GLY A 202 -1.25 13.88 13.85
C GLY A 202 -0.69 15.30 13.89
N ASN A 203 0.56 15.49 14.29
CA ASN A 203 1.24 16.80 14.32
C ASN A 203 2.54 16.78 13.51
N THR A 204 3.35 15.76 13.77
CA THR A 204 4.63 15.53 13.10
C THR A 204 4.42 14.61 11.88
N VAL A 205 5.13 14.88 10.80
CA VAL A 205 5.17 14.03 9.61
C VAL A 205 6.62 13.68 9.33
N VAL A 206 6.93 12.39 9.30
CA VAL A 206 8.27 11.88 8.96
C VAL A 206 8.16 11.01 7.71
N PRO A 207 8.49 11.54 6.53
CA PRO A 207 8.50 10.77 5.30
C PRO A 207 9.55 9.65 5.34
N MET A 208 9.19 8.51 4.78
CA MET A 208 10.10 7.39 4.56
C MET A 208 10.81 7.57 3.22
N VAL A 209 11.74 6.67 2.90
CA VAL A 209 12.39 6.62 1.59
C VAL A 209 11.31 6.50 0.50
N SER A 210 11.41 7.33 -0.53
CA SER A 210 10.49 7.31 -1.66
C SER A 210 10.61 6.03 -2.47
N SER A 211 9.53 5.61 -3.12
CA SER A 211 9.55 4.40 -3.93
C SER A 211 8.85 4.61 -5.29
N MET A 212 9.15 3.71 -6.23
CA MET A 212 8.53 3.64 -7.55
C MET A 212 7.87 2.29 -7.72
N ASP A 213 6.54 2.25 -7.71
CA ASP A 213 5.74 1.07 -7.98
C ASP A 213 5.54 0.86 -9.49
N HIS A 214 5.29 -0.39 -9.88
CA HIS A 214 4.99 -0.81 -11.25
C HIS A 214 3.61 -1.47 -11.26
N LYS A 215 2.57 -0.68 -11.56
CA LYS A 215 1.17 -1.09 -11.37
C LYS A 215 0.61 -1.99 -12.46
N ARG A 216 1.16 -1.95 -13.68
CA ARG A 216 0.69 -2.78 -14.80
C ARG A 216 1.20 -4.21 -14.71
N ALA A 217 0.36 -5.15 -15.16
CA ALA A 217 0.62 -6.58 -15.02
C ALA A 217 1.86 -7.06 -15.79
N TYR A 218 2.13 -6.49 -16.96
CA TYR A 218 3.16 -6.95 -17.89
C TYR A 218 4.23 -5.89 -18.16
N ASP A 219 5.34 -6.35 -18.74
CA ASP A 219 6.46 -5.50 -19.16
C ASP A 219 5.99 -4.34 -20.04
N ASP A 220 6.76 -3.26 -20.05
CA ASP A 220 6.49 -2.01 -20.80
C ASP A 220 5.17 -1.33 -20.38
N ASP A 221 4.77 -1.51 -19.11
CA ASP A 221 3.52 -1.00 -18.54
C ASP A 221 2.28 -1.39 -19.35
N LYS A 222 2.23 -2.66 -19.78
CA LYS A 222 1.10 -3.24 -20.51
C LYS A 222 0.19 -4.06 -19.59
N GLY A 223 -1.01 -4.36 -20.09
CA GLY A 223 -2.01 -5.14 -19.38
C GLY A 223 -2.80 -4.32 -18.39
N LEU A 224 -3.53 -5.00 -17.50
CA LEU A 224 -4.42 -4.40 -16.51
C LEU A 224 -3.62 -3.81 -15.33
N ASN A 225 -4.23 -2.85 -14.63
CA ASN A 225 -3.75 -2.41 -13.35
C ASN A 225 -3.85 -3.53 -12.30
N THR A 226 -2.85 -3.59 -11.44
CA THR A 226 -2.73 -4.57 -10.37
C THR A 226 -2.52 -3.87 -9.02
N GLY A 227 -2.33 -4.63 -7.95
CA GLY A 227 -1.86 -4.10 -6.67
C GLY A 227 -0.37 -3.70 -6.66
N GLY A 228 0.35 -3.82 -7.78
CA GLY A 228 1.79 -3.61 -7.91
C GLY A 228 2.51 -4.91 -8.26
N MET A 229 3.36 -4.86 -9.29
CA MET A 229 4.15 -5.99 -9.78
C MET A 229 5.63 -5.90 -9.38
N GLY A 230 5.97 -4.88 -8.64
CA GLY A 230 7.31 -4.65 -8.10
C GLY A 230 7.57 -3.19 -7.85
N THR A 231 8.54 -2.94 -7.01
CA THR A 231 8.88 -1.58 -6.60
C THR A 231 10.36 -1.45 -6.31
N VAL A 232 10.87 -0.24 -6.46
CA VAL A 232 12.25 0.12 -6.11
C VAL A 232 12.27 1.34 -5.18
N ALA A 233 13.26 1.42 -4.33
CA ALA A 233 13.54 2.56 -3.46
C ALA A 233 15.05 2.82 -3.40
N PRO A 234 15.48 4.11 -3.42
CA PRO A 234 14.68 5.32 -3.58
C PRO A 234 14.19 5.52 -5.01
N ASN A 235 13.16 6.39 -5.17
CA ASN A 235 12.71 6.82 -6.49
C ASN A 235 13.59 7.99 -6.98
N PRO A 236 14.35 7.86 -8.07
CA PRO A 236 15.31 8.88 -8.51
C PRO A 236 14.67 10.19 -9.01
N TYR A 237 13.38 10.17 -9.33
CA TYR A 237 12.66 11.40 -9.67
C TYR A 237 12.31 12.25 -8.44
N TYR A 238 12.35 11.68 -7.24
CA TYR A 238 11.99 12.36 -6.00
C TYR A 238 13.23 13.00 -5.36
N THR A 239 13.62 14.16 -5.87
CA THR A 239 14.77 14.92 -5.37
C THR A 239 14.47 15.63 -4.06
N ASP A 240 15.52 16.11 -3.37
CA ASP A 240 15.37 16.88 -2.13
C ASP A 240 14.55 18.17 -2.32
N ASP A 241 14.65 18.81 -3.49
CA ASP A 241 13.83 19.98 -3.80
C ASP A 241 12.35 19.61 -3.89
N ILE A 242 12.02 18.53 -4.57
CA ILE A 242 10.66 18.00 -4.65
C ILE A 242 10.16 17.58 -3.28
N ALA A 243 11.00 16.93 -2.47
CA ALA A 243 10.66 16.53 -1.11
C ALA A 243 10.31 17.74 -0.23
N ARG A 244 11.08 18.83 -0.31
CA ARG A 244 10.78 20.09 0.39
C ARG A 244 9.45 20.71 -0.07
N VAL A 245 9.18 20.70 -1.37
CA VAL A 245 7.90 21.18 -1.91
C VAL A 245 6.75 20.30 -1.40
N CYS A 246 6.86 18.97 -1.50
CA CYS A 246 5.83 18.04 -1.02
C CYS A 246 5.55 18.22 0.48
N MET A 247 6.60 18.36 1.30
CA MET A 247 6.43 18.59 2.74
C MET A 247 5.62 19.86 3.01
N LYS A 248 5.95 20.97 2.32
CA LYS A 248 5.34 22.27 2.53
C LYS A 248 3.92 22.37 1.96
N THR A 249 3.66 21.77 0.79
CA THR A 249 2.41 22.00 0.05
C THR A 249 1.43 20.82 0.12
N ILE A 250 1.90 19.63 0.52
CA ILE A 250 1.09 18.41 0.52
C ILE A 250 1.07 17.77 1.92
N PHE A 251 2.21 17.34 2.47
CA PHE A 251 2.22 16.46 3.64
C PHE A 251 1.72 17.15 4.91
N LEU A 252 2.36 18.26 5.30
CA LEU A 252 1.91 19.03 6.45
C LEU A 252 0.50 19.62 6.27
N PRO A 253 0.14 20.19 5.10
CA PRO A 253 -1.23 20.63 4.86
C PRO A 253 -2.27 19.52 4.99
N THR A 254 -1.97 18.29 4.52
CA THR A 254 -2.89 17.15 4.65
C THR A 254 -3.16 16.81 6.12
N VAL A 255 -2.11 16.67 6.94
CA VAL A 255 -2.26 16.33 8.36
C VAL A 255 -3.00 17.43 9.11
N ARG A 256 -2.68 18.70 8.82
CA ARG A 256 -3.40 19.85 9.40
C ARG A 256 -4.86 19.90 8.98
N ALA A 257 -5.16 19.62 7.71
CA ALA A 257 -6.52 19.55 7.19
C ALA A 257 -7.34 18.45 7.89
N MET A 258 -6.76 17.25 8.07
CA MET A 258 -7.40 16.17 8.81
C MET A 258 -7.71 16.58 10.26
N ASN A 259 -6.79 17.27 10.93
CA ASN A 259 -7.03 17.80 12.28
C ASN A 259 -8.15 18.85 12.31
N ALA A 260 -8.18 19.76 11.33
CA ALA A 260 -9.22 20.79 11.22
C ALA A 260 -10.61 20.19 10.98
N GLU A 261 -10.68 19.03 10.33
CA GLU A 261 -11.93 18.24 10.18
C GLU A 261 -12.28 17.36 11.42
N GLY A 262 -11.51 17.43 12.50
CA GLY A 262 -11.70 16.60 13.68
C GLY A 262 -11.37 15.12 13.44
N ARG A 263 -10.47 14.83 12.49
CA ARG A 263 -10.09 13.50 12.01
C ARG A 263 -8.59 13.26 12.13
N THR A 264 -8.03 13.50 13.32
CA THR A 264 -6.58 13.36 13.55
C THR A 264 -6.08 12.00 13.08
N PHE A 265 -5.15 12.03 12.12
CA PHE A 265 -4.57 10.82 11.55
C PHE A 265 -3.28 10.44 12.30
N ARG A 266 -3.22 9.21 12.80
CA ARG A 266 -2.04 8.63 13.45
C ARG A 266 -1.73 7.29 12.78
N GLY A 267 -0.47 7.07 12.40
CA GLY A 267 -0.05 5.84 11.74
C GLY A 267 0.83 6.07 10.53
N CYS A 268 0.67 5.25 9.50
CA CYS A 268 1.32 5.39 8.20
C CYS A 268 0.34 5.98 7.20
N LEU A 269 0.63 7.18 6.70
CA LEU A 269 -0.10 7.83 5.62
C LEU A 269 0.72 7.71 4.34
N TYR A 270 0.13 7.09 3.32
CA TYR A 270 0.73 6.94 2.00
C TYR A 270 0.22 8.05 1.07
N PHE A 271 1.14 8.69 0.41
CA PHE A 271 0.92 9.71 -0.62
C PHE A 271 1.31 9.14 -1.98
N GLY A 272 0.32 8.89 -2.84
CA GLY A 272 0.54 8.64 -4.27
C GLY A 272 0.64 9.98 -4.99
N LEU A 273 1.77 10.26 -5.60
CA LEU A 273 2.08 11.54 -6.21
C LEU A 273 2.36 11.41 -7.70
N MET A 274 1.94 12.40 -8.48
CA MET A 274 2.40 12.63 -9.85
C MET A 274 3.29 13.87 -9.88
N LEU A 275 4.50 13.74 -10.39
CA LEU A 275 5.41 14.86 -10.59
C LEU A 275 5.11 15.51 -11.94
N THR A 276 4.15 16.43 -11.95
CA THR A 276 3.73 17.14 -13.16
C THR A 276 4.69 18.30 -13.51
N PRO A 277 4.66 18.83 -14.74
CA PRO A 277 5.43 20.02 -15.10
C PRO A 277 5.10 21.26 -14.22
N ASN A 278 3.91 21.29 -13.60
CA ASN A 278 3.46 22.36 -12.72
C ASN A 278 3.68 22.04 -11.22
N GLY A 279 4.50 21.05 -10.90
CA GLY A 279 4.81 20.61 -9.55
C GLY A 279 4.10 19.31 -9.15
N PRO A 280 4.38 18.79 -7.94
CA PRO A 280 3.79 17.57 -7.46
C PRO A 280 2.29 17.74 -7.16
N LYS A 281 1.49 16.76 -7.61
CA LYS A 281 0.05 16.65 -7.32
C LYS A 281 -0.26 15.29 -6.69
N VAL A 282 -1.20 15.27 -5.74
CA VAL A 282 -1.68 14.04 -5.12
C VAL A 282 -2.60 13.31 -6.09
N ILE A 283 -2.31 12.03 -6.35
CA ILE A 283 -3.15 11.10 -7.10
C ILE A 283 -4.17 10.46 -6.16
N GLU A 284 -3.67 9.98 -5.00
CA GLU A 284 -4.46 9.28 -3.98
C GLU A 284 -3.75 9.29 -2.63
N TYR A 285 -4.52 9.02 -1.58
CA TYR A 285 -4.03 8.67 -0.26
C TYR A 285 -4.34 7.21 0.03
N ASN A 286 -3.47 6.56 0.83
CA ASN A 286 -3.83 5.32 1.51
C ASN A 286 -3.55 5.49 3.00
N CYS A 287 -4.43 4.95 3.84
CA CYS A 287 -4.39 5.13 5.30
C CYS A 287 -3.50 4.07 6.01
N ARG A 288 -2.59 3.46 5.29
CA ARG A 288 -1.77 2.33 5.72
C ARG A 288 -0.49 2.22 4.88
N PHE A 289 0.38 1.31 5.28
CA PHE A 289 1.53 0.91 4.49
C PHE A 289 1.13 0.39 3.10
N GLY A 290 1.94 0.67 2.07
CA GLY A 290 1.75 0.16 0.72
C GLY A 290 2.16 -1.32 0.57
N ASP A 291 1.71 -1.96 -0.48
CA ASP A 291 2.10 -3.31 -0.89
C ASP A 291 2.22 -3.35 -2.42
N PRO A 292 3.43 -3.35 -3.01
CA PRO A 292 4.69 -3.85 -2.44
C PRO A 292 5.69 -2.80 -1.89
N GLU A 293 5.33 -1.56 -1.66
CA GLU A 293 6.27 -0.51 -1.21
C GLU A 293 6.92 -0.85 0.14
N THR A 294 6.15 -1.43 1.05
CA THR A 294 6.66 -1.83 2.38
C THR A 294 7.84 -2.78 2.28
N GLN A 295 7.84 -3.66 1.28
CA GLN A 295 8.88 -4.65 1.04
C GLN A 295 10.23 -4.06 0.58
N VAL A 296 10.27 -2.78 0.21
CA VAL A 296 11.53 -2.06 -0.08
C VAL A 296 11.85 -0.98 0.94
N VAL A 297 10.83 -0.39 1.57
CA VAL A 297 11.04 0.72 2.52
C VAL A 297 11.49 0.20 3.89
N LEU A 298 10.83 -0.83 4.44
CA LEU A 298 11.20 -1.37 5.76
C LEU A 298 12.58 -2.05 5.80
N PRO A 299 13.07 -2.74 4.78
CA PRO A 299 14.45 -3.23 4.76
C PRO A 299 15.52 -2.13 4.85
N LEU A 300 15.19 -0.90 4.45
CA LEU A 300 16.07 0.26 4.54
C LEU A 300 15.93 1.01 5.88
N LEU A 301 14.93 0.72 6.69
CA LEU A 301 14.73 1.35 8.00
C LEU A 301 15.78 0.82 9.00
N GLU A 302 16.60 1.72 9.56
CA GLU A 302 17.59 1.39 10.59
C GLU A 302 17.04 1.54 12.01
N SER A 303 16.11 2.47 12.22
CA SER A 303 15.46 2.68 13.51
C SER A 303 14.45 1.58 13.84
N ASP A 304 14.20 1.38 15.14
CA ASP A 304 13.25 0.37 15.64
C ASP A 304 11.80 0.70 15.27
N LEU A 305 11.18 -0.17 14.48
CA LEU A 305 9.82 0.04 13.98
C LEU A 305 8.77 0.11 15.10
N LEU A 306 8.88 -0.72 16.15
CA LEU A 306 7.93 -0.72 17.25
C LEU A 306 7.98 0.59 18.03
N THR A 307 9.18 1.12 18.27
CA THR A 307 9.37 2.43 18.92
C THR A 307 8.70 3.53 18.12
N ILE A 308 8.91 3.57 16.80
CA ILE A 308 8.27 4.54 15.91
C ILE A 308 6.74 4.40 15.93
N MET A 309 6.22 3.18 15.82
CA MET A 309 4.77 2.93 15.83
C MET A 309 4.12 3.39 17.15
N ARG A 310 4.78 3.15 18.27
CA ARG A 310 4.32 3.63 19.59
C ARG A 310 4.38 5.16 19.68
N ALA A 311 5.41 5.79 19.11
CA ALA A 311 5.53 7.24 19.06
C ALA A 311 4.42 7.88 18.23
N CYS A 312 4.07 7.30 17.08
CA CYS A 312 2.92 7.74 16.27
C CYS A 312 1.62 7.74 17.08
N ARG A 313 1.37 6.65 17.81
CA ARG A 313 0.18 6.53 18.67
C ARG A 313 0.18 7.55 19.83
N ASN A 314 1.31 7.74 20.47
CA ASN A 314 1.43 8.52 21.70
C ASN A 314 1.60 10.02 21.48
N GLY A 315 1.80 10.49 20.21
CA GLY A 315 2.03 11.91 19.94
C GLY A 315 3.46 12.37 20.26
N THR A 316 4.43 11.46 20.22
CA THR A 316 5.84 11.72 20.57
C THR A 316 6.80 11.50 19.39
N LEU A 317 6.28 11.53 18.17
CA LEU A 317 7.10 11.27 16.97
C LEU A 317 8.16 12.35 16.75
N ALA A 318 7.91 13.58 17.18
CA ALA A 318 8.88 14.69 17.10
C ALA A 318 10.17 14.42 17.89
N ASP A 319 10.09 13.63 18.97
CA ASP A 319 11.20 13.29 19.85
C ASP A 319 11.80 11.90 19.53
N THR A 320 11.36 11.27 18.44
CA THR A 320 11.74 9.91 18.05
C THR A 320 12.65 9.96 16.82
N GLU A 321 13.82 9.34 16.92
CA GLU A 321 14.72 9.23 15.77
C GLU A 321 14.17 8.22 14.76
N VAL A 322 14.04 8.67 13.50
CA VAL A 322 13.66 7.82 12.37
C VAL A 322 14.75 7.93 11.32
N LYS A 323 15.53 6.88 11.17
CA LYS A 323 16.68 6.81 10.28
C LYS A 323 16.54 5.68 9.29
N PHE A 324 16.87 5.97 8.04
CA PHE A 324 16.98 5.01 6.95
C PHE A 324 18.43 4.94 6.46
N SER A 325 18.83 3.78 5.94
CA SER A 325 20.13 3.63 5.28
C SER A 325 20.15 4.40 3.95
N ASP A 326 21.34 4.80 3.53
CA ASP A 326 21.59 5.46 2.24
C ASP A 326 21.58 4.46 1.06
N GLY A 327 21.28 3.18 1.31
CA GLY A 327 21.21 2.13 0.32
C GLY A 327 19.96 2.17 -0.56
N ALA A 328 19.82 1.14 -1.36
CA ALA A 328 18.66 0.95 -2.24
C ALA A 328 18.07 -0.45 -2.06
N ALA A 329 16.79 -0.58 -2.44
CA ALA A 329 16.07 -1.85 -2.42
C ALA A 329 15.25 -2.04 -3.70
N CYS A 330 15.09 -3.29 -4.10
CA CYS A 330 14.21 -3.71 -5.19
C CYS A 330 13.39 -4.91 -4.73
N CYS A 331 12.08 -4.88 -4.98
CA CYS A 331 11.17 -6.00 -4.78
C CYS A 331 10.51 -6.35 -6.11
N VAL A 332 10.66 -7.59 -6.56
CA VAL A 332 9.98 -8.13 -7.73
C VAL A 332 8.86 -9.05 -7.27
N ILE A 333 7.65 -8.79 -7.73
CA ILE A 333 6.48 -9.63 -7.42
C ILE A 333 6.43 -10.82 -8.39
N MET A 334 6.43 -12.01 -7.82
CA MET A 334 6.11 -13.23 -8.54
C MET A 334 4.63 -13.55 -8.33
N ALA A 335 3.90 -13.65 -9.42
CA ALA A 335 2.46 -13.82 -9.43
C ALA A 335 2.05 -15.13 -10.11
N SER A 336 0.83 -15.59 -9.83
CA SER A 336 0.17 -16.68 -10.54
C SER A 336 -0.25 -16.21 -11.95
N SER A 337 0.03 -17.00 -12.98
CA SER A 337 -0.36 -16.69 -14.35
C SER A 337 -1.87 -16.44 -14.46
N GLY A 338 -2.25 -15.39 -15.19
CA GLY A 338 -3.62 -14.90 -15.29
C GLY A 338 -3.99 -13.81 -14.29
N TYR A 339 -3.17 -13.53 -13.27
CA TYR A 339 -3.37 -12.38 -12.40
C TYR A 339 -3.30 -11.06 -13.19
N PRO A 340 -4.17 -10.05 -12.98
CA PRO A 340 -5.11 -9.87 -11.84
C PRO A 340 -6.51 -10.46 -12.06
N GLU A 341 -6.77 -11.20 -13.13
CA GLU A 341 -8.08 -11.74 -13.44
C GLU A 341 -8.28 -13.14 -12.88
N HIS A 342 -8.12 -14.16 -13.69
CA HIS A 342 -8.34 -15.55 -13.31
C HIS A 342 -7.02 -16.32 -13.24
N TYR A 343 -6.78 -17.03 -12.14
CA TYR A 343 -5.54 -17.78 -11.92
C TYR A 343 -5.80 -19.05 -11.10
N GLU A 344 -5.00 -20.07 -11.35
CA GLU A 344 -5.00 -21.32 -10.61
C GLU A 344 -4.14 -21.22 -9.34
N LYS A 345 -4.40 -22.11 -8.38
CA LYS A 345 -3.77 -22.15 -7.05
C LYS A 345 -3.34 -23.57 -6.70
N GLY A 346 -2.55 -23.72 -5.64
CA GLY A 346 -2.16 -25.03 -5.12
C GLY A 346 -0.83 -25.56 -5.63
N PHE A 347 -0.07 -24.75 -6.40
CA PHE A 347 1.24 -25.15 -6.91
C PHE A 347 2.32 -25.03 -5.82
N ALA A 348 3.19 -26.04 -5.73
CA ALA A 348 4.28 -26.05 -4.77
C ALA A 348 5.34 -25.00 -5.12
N ILE A 349 5.76 -24.26 -4.10
CA ILE A 349 6.79 -23.23 -4.21
C ILE A 349 8.10 -23.81 -3.66
N THR A 350 9.16 -23.69 -4.43
CA THR A 350 10.52 -24.06 -4.01
C THR A 350 11.46 -22.88 -4.17
N MET A 351 12.32 -22.66 -3.19
CA MET A 351 13.34 -21.63 -3.21
C MET A 351 14.47 -21.98 -2.24
N PRO A 352 15.73 -21.54 -2.50
CA PRO A 352 16.82 -21.68 -1.54
C PRO A 352 16.56 -20.92 -0.24
N ALA A 353 17.14 -21.36 0.87
CA ALA A 353 16.96 -20.74 2.18
C ALA A 353 17.40 -19.27 2.20
N GLU A 354 18.49 -18.92 1.50
CA GLU A 354 18.96 -17.55 1.37
C GLU A 354 17.92 -16.65 0.64
N THR A 355 17.31 -17.17 -0.42
CA THR A 355 16.24 -16.47 -1.14
C THR A 355 15.00 -16.33 -0.26
N ALA A 356 14.62 -17.37 0.49
CA ALA A 356 13.49 -17.36 1.41
C ALA A 356 13.66 -16.29 2.51
N ALA A 357 14.86 -16.10 3.03
CA ALA A 357 15.17 -15.05 4.01
C ALA A 357 14.96 -13.63 3.48
N ASN A 358 14.98 -13.45 2.17
CA ASN A 358 14.80 -12.16 1.49
C ASN A 358 13.48 -12.09 0.67
N THR A 359 12.55 -13.00 0.95
CA THR A 359 11.26 -13.07 0.24
C THR A 359 10.12 -12.83 1.22
N TYR A 360 9.24 -11.90 0.86
CA TYR A 360 7.99 -11.65 1.58
C TYR A 360 6.87 -12.42 0.91
N VAL A 361 6.27 -13.33 1.66
CA VAL A 361 5.20 -14.20 1.15
C VAL A 361 3.87 -13.46 1.27
N ALA A 362 3.09 -13.48 0.20
CA ALA A 362 1.73 -12.93 0.14
C ALA A 362 0.71 -14.05 -0.08
N GLY A 363 0.39 -14.36 -1.31
CA GLY A 363 -0.62 -15.36 -1.68
C GLY A 363 -0.10 -16.79 -1.64
N ALA A 364 0.36 -17.26 -0.47
CA ALA A 364 0.74 -18.66 -0.29
C ALA A 364 0.32 -19.18 1.10
N LYS A 365 -0.03 -20.46 1.15
CA LYS A 365 -0.40 -21.22 2.36
C LYS A 365 0.56 -22.37 2.60
N ARG A 366 0.63 -22.85 3.83
CA ARG A 366 1.43 -24.04 4.19
C ARG A 366 0.50 -25.24 4.37
N GLU A 367 0.80 -26.32 3.69
CA GLU A 367 0.14 -27.61 3.84
C GLU A 367 1.19 -28.73 3.83
N ASN A 368 1.16 -29.62 4.82
CA ASN A 368 2.10 -30.76 4.95
C ASN A 368 3.57 -30.31 4.74
N ASP A 369 3.99 -29.26 5.45
CA ASP A 369 5.32 -28.64 5.36
C ASP A 369 5.71 -28.05 3.99
N ARG A 370 4.78 -28.03 3.04
CA ARG A 370 4.99 -27.45 1.71
C ARG A 370 4.32 -26.07 1.63
N LEU A 371 5.00 -25.12 1.00
CA LEU A 371 4.43 -23.84 0.68
C LEU A 371 3.73 -23.93 -0.69
N LEU A 372 2.45 -23.60 -0.74
CA LEU A 372 1.61 -23.70 -1.95
C LEU A 372 1.01 -22.35 -2.31
N THR A 373 0.90 -22.05 -3.61
CA THR A 373 0.24 -20.83 -4.07
C THR A 373 -1.21 -20.79 -3.65
N SER A 374 -1.70 -19.64 -3.18
CA SER A 374 -3.09 -19.42 -2.75
C SER A 374 -3.68 -18.09 -3.18
N GLY A 375 -2.91 -17.25 -3.87
CA GLY A 375 -3.31 -15.92 -4.30
C GLY A 375 -2.73 -15.52 -5.65
N GLY A 376 -3.10 -14.33 -6.13
CA GLY A 376 -2.61 -13.77 -7.39
C GLY A 376 -1.16 -13.30 -7.28
N ARG A 377 -0.86 -12.33 -6.39
CA ARG A 377 0.52 -12.00 -6.02
C ARG A 377 0.96 -13.01 -4.96
N VAL A 378 1.99 -13.79 -5.27
CA VAL A 378 2.42 -14.93 -4.44
C VAL A 378 3.58 -14.57 -3.54
N LEU A 379 4.64 -14.00 -4.11
CA LEU A 379 5.88 -13.66 -3.42
C LEU A 379 6.36 -12.26 -3.83
N GLY A 380 6.96 -11.54 -2.89
CA GLY A 380 7.77 -10.36 -3.13
C GLY A 380 9.24 -10.68 -2.87
N VAL A 381 10.00 -10.97 -3.92
CA VAL A 381 11.43 -11.30 -3.82
C VAL A 381 12.22 -10.00 -3.77
N THR A 382 12.92 -9.78 -2.66
CA THR A 382 13.53 -8.48 -2.35
C THR A 382 15.05 -8.59 -2.24
N ALA A 383 15.73 -7.53 -2.62
CA ALA A 383 17.15 -7.33 -2.37
C ALA A 383 17.46 -5.90 -1.95
N THR A 384 18.44 -5.73 -1.08
CA THR A 384 19.06 -4.46 -0.72
C THR A 384 20.50 -4.41 -1.20
N ALA A 385 20.98 -3.21 -1.55
CA ALA A 385 22.37 -2.97 -1.94
C ALA A 385 22.76 -1.51 -1.67
N ALA A 386 24.03 -1.17 -1.88
CA ALA A 386 24.51 0.19 -1.75
C ALA A 386 23.93 1.14 -2.82
N ASP A 387 23.55 0.61 -3.97
CA ASP A 387 22.98 1.38 -5.08
C ASP A 387 21.82 0.62 -5.75
N LEU A 388 21.00 1.37 -6.50
CA LEU A 388 19.78 0.85 -7.12
C LEU A 388 20.04 -0.22 -8.18
N LYS A 389 21.12 -0.08 -8.96
CA LYS A 389 21.45 -1.05 -10.00
C LYS A 389 21.77 -2.40 -9.38
N SER A 390 22.63 -2.40 -8.37
CA SER A 390 23.00 -3.61 -7.64
C SER A 390 21.82 -4.25 -6.91
N ALA A 391 20.88 -3.45 -6.37
CA ALA A 391 19.66 -3.96 -5.74
C ALA A 391 18.74 -4.65 -6.75
N VAL A 392 18.57 -4.07 -7.94
CA VAL A 392 17.78 -4.67 -9.03
C VAL A 392 18.40 -5.96 -9.50
N GLU A 393 19.70 -5.98 -9.81
CA GLU A 393 20.42 -7.18 -10.27
C GLU A 393 20.28 -8.33 -9.27
N LYS A 394 20.55 -8.07 -7.99
CA LYS A 394 20.40 -9.08 -6.91
C LYS A 394 18.96 -9.58 -6.73
N ALA A 395 17.96 -8.70 -6.89
CA ALA A 395 16.57 -9.12 -6.81
C ALA A 395 16.23 -10.12 -7.91
N TYR A 396 16.67 -9.88 -9.15
CA TYR A 396 16.44 -10.79 -10.27
C TYR A 396 17.22 -12.10 -10.14
N GLU A 397 18.48 -12.07 -9.69
CA GLU A 397 19.25 -13.31 -9.38
C GLU A 397 18.49 -14.21 -8.39
N ARG A 398 17.87 -13.61 -7.36
CA ARG A 398 17.03 -14.34 -6.41
C ARG A 398 15.74 -14.86 -7.06
N VAL A 399 15.07 -14.06 -7.88
CA VAL A 399 13.84 -14.46 -8.60
C VAL A 399 14.09 -15.71 -9.44
N GLU A 400 15.23 -15.78 -10.15
CA GLU A 400 15.60 -16.92 -10.98
C GLU A 400 15.79 -18.23 -10.19
N SER A 401 16.06 -18.13 -8.88
CA SER A 401 16.19 -19.29 -7.97
C SER A 401 14.86 -19.81 -7.41
N VAL A 402 13.75 -19.09 -7.63
CA VAL A 402 12.41 -19.45 -7.14
C VAL A 402 11.63 -20.16 -8.23
N GLN A 403 10.95 -21.24 -7.87
CA GLN A 403 10.17 -22.04 -8.80
C GLN A 403 8.80 -22.39 -8.23
N PHE A 404 7.77 -22.13 -9.01
CA PHE A 404 6.44 -22.72 -8.89
C PHE A 404 5.77 -22.72 -10.27
N GLU A 405 4.91 -23.71 -10.50
CA GLU A 405 4.17 -23.82 -11.76
C GLU A 405 3.29 -22.59 -12.00
N ASN A 406 3.22 -22.14 -13.23
CA ASN A 406 2.50 -20.93 -13.64
C ASN A 406 3.03 -19.62 -13.02
N ALA A 407 4.28 -19.57 -12.56
CA ALA A 407 4.88 -18.33 -12.09
C ALA A 407 5.08 -17.35 -13.24
N PHE A 408 4.71 -16.08 -13.03
CA PHE A 408 5.16 -15.01 -13.91
C PHE A 408 5.58 -13.78 -13.09
N TYR A 409 6.43 -12.97 -13.65
CA TYR A 409 6.89 -11.71 -13.08
C TYR A 409 7.33 -10.76 -14.20
N ARG A 410 7.33 -9.46 -13.90
CA ARG A 410 7.86 -8.46 -14.84
C ARG A 410 9.39 -8.49 -14.84
N ARG A 411 9.98 -8.35 -16.02
CA ARG A 411 11.43 -8.34 -16.23
C ARG A 411 12.03 -6.94 -16.31
N ASP A 412 11.18 -5.91 -16.17
CA ASP A 412 11.55 -4.51 -16.33
C ASP A 412 11.38 -3.68 -15.03
N ILE A 413 11.22 -4.33 -13.87
CA ILE A 413 11.17 -3.64 -12.58
C ILE A 413 12.46 -2.86 -12.34
N GLY A 414 12.32 -1.56 -12.07
CA GLY A 414 13.44 -0.64 -11.87
C GLY A 414 14.05 -0.07 -13.16
N ARG A 415 13.70 -0.55 -14.35
CA ARG A 415 14.28 -0.06 -15.61
C ARG A 415 14.14 1.46 -15.76
N ARG A 416 12.94 2.01 -15.58
CA ARG A 416 12.71 3.47 -15.66
C ARG A 416 13.51 4.25 -14.62
N ALA A 417 13.65 3.71 -13.41
CA ALA A 417 14.46 4.33 -12.38
C ALA A 417 15.95 4.36 -12.74
N LEU A 418 16.48 3.27 -13.28
CA LEU A 418 17.87 3.21 -13.74
C LEU A 418 18.14 4.12 -14.96
N GLU A 419 17.17 4.28 -15.84
CA GLU A 419 17.24 5.23 -16.96
C GLU A 419 17.23 6.68 -16.49
N ALA A 420 16.47 7.00 -15.44
CA ALA A 420 16.44 8.33 -14.83
C ALA A 420 17.79 8.73 -14.22
N LEU A 421 18.53 7.78 -13.63
CA LEU A 421 19.85 8.01 -13.04
C LEU A 421 20.96 8.29 -14.10
N LYS A 422 20.69 8.04 -15.38
CA LYS A 422 21.63 8.31 -16.47
C LYS A 422 21.49 9.72 -17.06
N LYS A 423 20.42 10.43 -16.72
CA LYS A 423 20.11 11.79 -17.20
C LYS A 423 20.63 12.84 -16.22
#